data_c18fda75eeeb09b27b969fe11aa61505
#
_entry.id   c18fda75eeeb09b27b969fe11aa61505
#
_cell.length_a   1.000
_cell.length_b   1.000
_cell.length_c   1.000
_cell.angle_alpha   90.00
_cell.angle_beta   90.00
_cell.angle_gamma   90.00
#
_symmetry.space_group_name_H-M   'P 1'
#
loop_
_entity.id
_entity.type
_entity.pdbx_description
1 polymer ?
#
loop_
_entity_poly.entity_id
_entity_poly.type
_entity_poly.pdbx_seq_one_letter_code
_entity_poly.pdbx_strand_id
1 'polypeptide(L)'
;MRDLLKQGILGILNYGDMSGYEIKTIFQQSLNYFWTAQTSQIYRELQALEKDGWVTATLVAQKGKPDKKVFSITEAGKEELNRWLREDSQSSVLRIPLLMQTFFRGECAYEENLAFFKRIADNASSFPGGSELATGAVAAYAAQMGDPEKALFWKFTIEYGKMHEEMLRAWSEKCMKELEAQNEHFAD
;
A
#
# COMPACT_ATOMS: atom_id res chain seq x y z
N MET A 1 9.99 -0.73 -15.41
CA MET A 1 9.12 -0.98 -14.23
C MET A 1 7.72 -0.71 -14.73
N ARG A 2 6.88 -1.77 -14.89
CA ARG A 2 5.47 -1.57 -15.29
C ARG A 2 4.83 -0.66 -14.25
N ASP A 3 4.03 0.27 -14.71
CA ASP A 3 3.40 1.26 -13.82
C ASP A 3 2.24 0.61 -13.06
N LEU A 4 2.53 0.02 -11.89
CA LEU A 4 1.56 -0.70 -11.07
C LEU A 4 0.41 0.21 -10.58
N LEU A 5 0.60 1.54 -10.63
CA LEU A 5 -0.46 2.49 -10.30
C LEU A 5 -1.64 2.40 -11.29
N LYS A 6 -1.35 2.18 -12.59
CA LYS A 6 -2.38 1.94 -13.61
C LYS A 6 -3.25 0.74 -13.25
N GLN A 7 -2.63 -0.35 -12.83
CA GLN A 7 -3.35 -1.57 -12.46
C GLN A 7 -4.22 -1.37 -11.21
N GLY A 8 -3.71 -0.62 -10.21
CA GLY A 8 -4.50 -0.24 -9.03
C GLY A 8 -5.73 0.59 -9.39
N ILE A 9 -5.60 1.56 -10.32
CA ILE A 9 -6.73 2.38 -10.81
C ILE A 9 -7.74 1.53 -11.58
N LEU A 10 -7.29 0.65 -12.48
CA LEU A 10 -8.17 -0.28 -13.19
C LEU A 10 -8.91 -1.20 -12.22
N GLY A 11 -8.23 -1.71 -11.19
CA GLY A 11 -8.82 -2.52 -10.15
C GLY A 11 -9.95 -1.79 -9.39
N ILE A 12 -9.75 -0.52 -9.04
CA ILE A 12 -10.79 0.31 -8.41
C ILE A 12 -11.97 0.53 -9.36
N LEU A 13 -11.71 0.90 -10.62
CA LEU A 13 -12.76 1.13 -11.62
C LEU A 13 -13.52 -0.15 -12.02
N ASN A 14 -12.95 -1.32 -11.78
CA ASN A 14 -13.65 -2.59 -12.00
C ASN A 14 -14.81 -2.82 -11.00
N TYR A 15 -14.88 -2.01 -9.94
CA TYR A 15 -15.99 -2.03 -8.98
C TYR A 15 -17.13 -1.07 -9.33
N GLY A 16 -16.92 -0.15 -10.28
CA GLY A 16 -17.95 0.77 -10.74
C GLY A 16 -17.38 2.07 -11.29
N ASP A 17 -18.26 2.85 -11.93
CA ASP A 17 -17.91 4.14 -12.50
C ASP A 17 -17.68 5.18 -11.40
N MET A 18 -16.59 5.95 -11.50
CA MET A 18 -16.17 6.86 -10.44
C MET A 18 -15.54 8.13 -11.01
N SER A 19 -15.71 9.26 -10.31
CA SER A 19 -14.92 10.47 -10.58
C SER A 19 -13.47 10.29 -10.11
N GLY A 20 -12.57 11.12 -10.65
CA GLY A 20 -11.19 11.14 -10.20
C GLY A 20 -11.02 11.43 -8.70
N TYR A 21 -11.93 12.20 -8.10
CA TYR A 21 -11.95 12.43 -6.66
C TYR A 21 -12.32 11.17 -5.86
N GLU A 22 -13.34 10.42 -6.31
CA GLU A 22 -13.75 9.16 -5.66
C GLU A 22 -12.63 8.10 -5.79
N ILE A 23 -12.03 7.95 -6.98
CA ILE A 23 -10.88 7.05 -7.20
C ILE A 23 -9.74 7.40 -6.25
N LYS A 24 -9.37 8.70 -6.16
CA LYS A 24 -8.35 9.16 -5.20
C LYS A 24 -8.70 8.78 -3.77
N THR A 25 -9.95 9.01 -3.35
CA THR A 25 -10.40 8.75 -1.99
C THR A 25 -10.32 7.26 -1.66
N ILE A 26 -10.84 6.40 -2.55
CA ILE A 26 -10.77 4.95 -2.39
C ILE A 26 -9.31 4.49 -2.38
N PHE A 27 -8.48 4.98 -3.30
CA PHE A 27 -7.06 4.65 -3.35
C PHE A 27 -6.37 4.97 -2.02
N GLN A 28 -6.62 6.13 -1.45
CA GLN A 28 -6.05 6.56 -0.17
C GLN A 28 -6.53 5.71 1.01
N GLN A 29 -7.76 5.24 0.97
CA GLN A 29 -8.37 4.43 2.03
C GLN A 29 -8.07 2.92 1.92
N SER A 30 -7.57 2.45 0.78
CA SER A 30 -7.33 1.03 0.52
C SER A 30 -5.89 0.71 0.13
N LEU A 31 -5.46 1.12 -1.07
CA LEU A 31 -4.17 0.74 -1.65
C LEU A 31 -2.99 1.50 -1.05
N ASN A 32 -3.21 2.71 -0.54
CA ASN A 32 -2.14 3.59 -0.05
C ASN A 32 -1.35 3.00 1.13
N TYR A 33 -1.88 1.96 1.77
CA TYR A 33 -1.22 1.25 2.86
C TYR A 33 0.04 0.48 2.41
N PHE A 34 0.09 0.05 1.16
CA PHE A 34 1.24 -0.69 0.59
C PHE A 34 1.72 -0.10 -0.73
N TRP A 35 0.99 0.83 -1.33
CA TRP A 35 1.35 1.51 -2.56
C TRP A 35 1.02 3.00 -2.48
N THR A 36 1.97 3.80 -2.05
CA THR A 36 1.76 5.26 -1.93
C THR A 36 1.76 5.92 -3.30
N ALA A 37 0.70 6.69 -3.59
CA ALA A 37 0.60 7.52 -4.79
C ALA A 37 0.11 8.93 -4.46
N GLN A 38 0.73 9.92 -5.10
CA GLN A 38 0.27 11.31 -4.99
C GLN A 38 -0.95 11.56 -5.87
N THR A 39 -1.79 12.50 -5.47
CA THR A 39 -2.99 12.88 -6.24
C THR A 39 -2.68 13.21 -7.70
N SER A 40 -1.61 13.95 -7.95
CA SER A 40 -1.16 14.30 -9.32
C SER A 40 -0.78 13.09 -10.16
N GLN A 41 -0.23 12.04 -9.55
CA GLN A 41 0.09 10.79 -10.24
C GLN A 41 -1.19 10.05 -10.64
N ILE A 42 -2.17 9.96 -9.74
CA ILE A 42 -3.46 9.31 -10.04
C ILE A 42 -4.15 9.99 -11.24
N TYR A 43 -4.22 11.33 -11.25
CA TYR A 43 -4.84 12.04 -12.37
C TYR A 43 -4.07 11.91 -13.68
N ARG A 44 -2.74 11.88 -13.63
CA ARG A 44 -1.90 11.64 -14.81
C ARG A 44 -2.13 10.23 -15.37
N GLU A 45 -2.20 9.23 -14.50
CA GLU A 45 -2.48 7.85 -14.93
C GLU A 45 -3.90 7.68 -15.49
N LEU A 46 -4.92 8.35 -14.93
CA LEU A 46 -6.26 8.37 -15.51
C LEU A 46 -6.28 8.91 -16.93
N GLN A 47 -5.52 9.98 -17.21
CA GLN A 47 -5.38 10.52 -18.57
C GLN A 47 -4.66 9.56 -19.50
N ALA A 48 -3.64 8.86 -19.01
CA ALA A 48 -2.93 7.84 -19.79
C ALA A 48 -3.82 6.64 -20.10
N LEU A 49 -4.59 6.16 -19.11
CA LEU A 49 -5.56 5.07 -19.30
C LEU A 49 -6.67 5.43 -20.30
N GLU A 50 -7.14 6.68 -20.29
CA GLU A 50 -8.12 7.20 -21.24
C GLU A 50 -7.52 7.22 -22.67
N LYS A 51 -6.28 7.69 -22.80
CA LYS A 51 -5.55 7.70 -24.07
C LYS A 51 -5.28 6.29 -24.62
N ASP A 52 -4.97 5.36 -23.73
CA ASP A 52 -4.70 3.95 -24.07
C ASP A 52 -6.01 3.19 -24.39
N GLY A 53 -7.19 3.82 -24.19
CA GLY A 53 -8.50 3.21 -24.44
C GLY A 53 -8.95 2.21 -23.39
N TRP A 54 -8.26 2.13 -22.24
CA TRP A 54 -8.61 1.22 -21.15
C TRP A 54 -9.67 1.78 -20.20
N VAL A 55 -9.88 3.09 -20.22
CA VAL A 55 -10.99 3.76 -19.58
C VAL A 55 -11.64 4.76 -20.53
N THR A 56 -12.92 5.05 -20.32
CA THR A 56 -13.64 6.17 -20.92
C THR A 56 -13.97 7.19 -19.87
N ALA A 57 -14.19 8.44 -20.29
CA ALA A 57 -14.60 9.49 -19.39
C ALA A 57 -15.82 10.22 -19.94
N THR A 58 -16.82 10.39 -19.08
CA THR A 58 -18.07 11.09 -19.38
C THR A 58 -18.24 12.31 -18.48
N LEU A 59 -18.62 13.44 -19.06
CA LEU A 59 -18.98 14.63 -18.29
C LEU A 59 -20.42 14.52 -17.82
N VAL A 60 -20.62 14.57 -16.51
CA VAL A 60 -21.93 14.55 -15.87
C VAL A 60 -22.25 15.93 -15.32
N ALA A 61 -23.31 16.57 -15.87
CA ALA A 61 -23.75 17.88 -15.43
C ALA A 61 -24.24 17.84 -13.97
N GLN A 62 -23.84 18.83 -13.18
CA GLN A 62 -24.25 18.95 -11.79
C GLN A 62 -25.02 20.28 -11.57
N LYS A 63 -26.18 20.24 -10.88
CA LYS A 63 -26.90 21.47 -10.51
C LYS A 63 -26.09 22.25 -9.46
N GLY A 64 -25.66 23.47 -9.83
CA GLY A 64 -25.01 24.43 -8.92
C GLY A 64 -23.55 24.08 -8.57
N LYS A 65 -22.91 23.15 -9.28
CA LYS A 65 -21.50 22.75 -9.15
C LYS A 65 -20.90 22.57 -10.53
N PRO A 66 -19.55 22.62 -10.68
CA PRO A 66 -18.89 22.27 -11.93
C PRO A 66 -19.23 20.84 -12.36
N ASP A 67 -19.27 20.60 -13.66
CA ASP A 67 -19.48 19.26 -14.23
C ASP A 67 -18.48 18.25 -13.68
N LYS A 68 -18.96 17.03 -13.42
CA LYS A 68 -18.18 15.95 -12.85
C LYS A 68 -17.68 15.04 -13.99
N LYS A 69 -16.35 14.87 -14.11
CA LYS A 69 -15.76 13.86 -15.01
C LYS A 69 -15.81 12.50 -14.32
N VAL A 70 -16.56 11.56 -14.88
CA VAL A 70 -16.73 10.18 -14.39
C VAL A 70 -15.99 9.25 -15.33
N PHE A 71 -15.18 8.36 -14.78
CA PHE A 71 -14.39 7.37 -15.50
C PHE A 71 -15.04 5.99 -15.37
N SER A 72 -15.06 5.25 -16.48
CA SER A 72 -15.55 3.87 -16.58
C SER A 72 -14.49 2.99 -17.22
N ILE A 73 -14.28 1.78 -16.68
CA ILE A 73 -13.37 0.82 -17.27
C ILE A 73 -13.99 0.24 -18.57
N THR A 74 -13.20 0.12 -19.62
CA THR A 74 -13.62 -0.52 -20.88
C THR A 74 -13.41 -2.03 -20.83
N GLU A 75 -13.95 -2.78 -21.81
CA GLU A 75 -13.65 -4.21 -21.95
C GLU A 75 -12.14 -4.44 -22.13
N ALA A 76 -11.46 -3.62 -22.93
CA ALA A 76 -10.00 -3.68 -23.08
C ALA A 76 -9.26 -3.42 -21.75
N GLY A 77 -9.77 -2.51 -20.91
CA GLY A 77 -9.24 -2.27 -19.58
C GLY A 77 -9.43 -3.46 -18.65
N LYS A 78 -10.57 -4.14 -18.70
CA LYS A 78 -10.82 -5.37 -17.94
C LYS A 78 -9.93 -6.52 -18.41
N GLU A 79 -9.75 -6.68 -19.71
CA GLU A 79 -8.83 -7.69 -20.27
C GLU A 79 -7.39 -7.46 -19.79
N GLU A 80 -6.92 -6.20 -19.82
CA GLU A 80 -5.58 -5.85 -19.32
C GLU A 80 -5.44 -6.11 -17.82
N LEU A 81 -6.43 -5.75 -17.01
CA LEU A 81 -6.44 -6.04 -15.57
C LEU A 81 -6.38 -7.56 -15.34
N ASN A 82 -7.22 -8.34 -16.04
CA ASN A 82 -7.25 -9.79 -15.91
C ASN A 82 -5.94 -10.44 -16.38
N ARG A 83 -5.32 -9.92 -17.43
CA ARG A 83 -4.00 -10.37 -17.90
C ARG A 83 -2.95 -10.16 -16.83
N TRP A 84 -2.89 -8.96 -16.24
CA TRP A 84 -1.94 -8.63 -15.19
C TRP A 84 -2.15 -9.48 -13.93
N LEU A 85 -3.39 -9.74 -13.52
CA LEU A 85 -3.71 -10.57 -12.34
C LEU A 85 -3.27 -12.04 -12.48
N ARG A 86 -3.10 -12.52 -13.72
CA ARG A 86 -2.63 -13.89 -14.02
C ARG A 86 -1.12 -13.97 -14.22
N GLU A 87 -0.44 -12.84 -14.33
CA GLU A 87 1.02 -12.83 -14.43
C GLU A 87 1.62 -13.10 -13.04
N ASP A 88 2.67 -13.92 -13.01
CA ASP A 88 3.45 -14.08 -11.78
C ASP A 88 4.02 -12.73 -11.34
N SER A 89 3.83 -12.39 -10.08
CA SER A 89 4.43 -11.20 -9.51
C SER A 89 5.94 -11.34 -9.61
N GLN A 90 6.55 -10.59 -10.55
CA GLN A 90 8.00 -10.58 -10.66
C GLN A 90 8.59 -10.03 -9.37
N SER A 91 9.59 -10.72 -8.84
CA SER A 91 10.34 -10.28 -7.68
C SER A 91 10.84 -8.85 -7.92
N SER A 92 10.27 -7.90 -7.24
CA SER A 92 10.80 -6.54 -7.21
C SER A 92 12.19 -6.58 -6.59
N VAL A 93 13.13 -5.81 -7.14
CA VAL A 93 14.43 -5.60 -6.49
C VAL A 93 14.17 -5.04 -5.10
N LEU A 94 14.42 -5.85 -4.09
CA LEU A 94 14.17 -5.49 -2.70
C LEU A 94 15.18 -4.41 -2.27
N ARG A 95 14.70 -3.22 -1.97
CA ARG A 95 15.50 -2.09 -1.46
C ARG A 95 14.90 -1.65 -0.13
N ILE A 96 15.55 -2.07 0.95
CA ILE A 96 15.10 -1.75 2.31
C ILE A 96 16.14 -0.82 2.95
N PRO A 97 15.88 0.50 3.03
CA PRO A 97 16.80 1.47 3.64
C PRO A 97 17.18 1.10 5.08
N LEU A 98 16.22 0.56 5.84
CA LEU A 98 16.42 0.06 7.19
C LEU A 98 17.56 -0.96 7.26
N LEU A 99 17.57 -1.96 6.38
CA LEU A 99 18.61 -2.98 6.36
C LEU A 99 19.97 -2.42 5.92
N MET A 100 19.98 -1.45 5.01
CA MET A 100 21.19 -0.74 4.63
C MET A 100 21.81 0.00 5.82
N GLN A 101 20.98 0.70 6.61
CA GLN A 101 21.43 1.36 7.84
C GLN A 101 21.91 0.33 8.86
N THR A 102 21.14 -0.73 9.09
CA THR A 102 21.50 -1.80 10.04
C THR A 102 22.85 -2.41 9.73
N PHE A 103 23.13 -2.66 8.46
CA PHE A 103 24.39 -3.29 8.01
C PHE A 103 25.63 -2.49 8.44
N PHE A 104 25.54 -1.17 8.49
CA PHE A 104 26.66 -0.29 8.85
C PHE A 104 26.62 0.21 10.29
N ARG A 105 25.70 -0.26 11.15
CA ARG A 105 25.58 0.26 12.51
C ARG A 105 26.68 -0.17 13.48
N GLY A 106 27.58 -1.04 13.06
CA GLY A 106 28.81 -1.34 13.84
C GLY A 106 29.69 -0.11 14.10
N GLU A 107 29.52 0.97 13.32
CA GLU A 107 30.22 2.25 13.51
C GLU A 107 29.58 3.17 14.57
N CYS A 108 28.39 2.80 15.09
CA CYS A 108 27.65 3.60 16.05
C CYS A 108 27.87 3.09 17.50
N ALA A 109 27.70 4.00 18.48
CA ALA A 109 27.76 3.62 19.88
C ALA A 109 26.63 2.68 20.30
N TYR A 110 26.83 1.91 21.37
CA TYR A 110 25.86 0.94 21.90
C TYR A 110 24.50 1.59 22.16
N GLU A 111 24.47 2.73 22.87
CA GLU A 111 23.25 3.45 23.23
C GLU A 111 22.47 3.94 21.99
N GLU A 112 23.19 4.36 20.96
CA GLU A 112 22.60 4.79 19.68
C GLU A 112 21.96 3.60 18.95
N ASN A 113 22.62 2.42 19.01
CA ASN A 113 22.12 1.20 18.42
C ASN A 113 20.87 0.70 19.15
N LEU A 114 20.90 0.70 20.48
CA LEU A 114 19.74 0.32 21.30
C LEU A 114 18.54 1.25 21.04
N ALA A 115 18.77 2.56 21.02
CA ALA A 115 17.73 3.55 20.72
C ALA A 115 17.18 3.41 19.29
N PHE A 116 18.01 3.01 18.32
CA PHE A 116 17.57 2.77 16.94
C PHE A 116 16.59 1.60 16.86
N PHE A 117 16.93 0.44 17.41
CA PHE A 117 16.04 -0.73 17.36
C PHE A 117 14.78 -0.52 18.22
N LYS A 118 14.90 0.18 19.35
CA LYS A 118 13.73 0.56 20.15
C LYS A 118 12.74 1.39 19.33
N ARG A 119 13.21 2.43 18.62
CA ARG A 119 12.33 3.23 17.74
C ARG A 119 11.65 2.39 16.67
N ILE A 120 12.33 1.37 16.12
CA ILE A 120 11.71 0.50 15.12
C ILE A 120 10.61 -0.36 15.75
N ALA A 121 10.85 -0.94 16.93
CA ALA A 121 9.85 -1.70 17.66
C ALA A 121 8.63 -0.85 18.03
N ASP A 122 8.87 0.36 18.57
CA ASP A 122 7.82 1.30 19.00
C ASP A 122 6.98 1.80 17.80
N ASN A 123 7.60 1.95 16.63
CA ASN A 123 6.95 2.42 15.41
C ASN A 123 6.52 1.26 14.48
N ALA A 124 6.66 0.01 14.86
CA ALA A 124 6.27 -1.13 14.03
C ALA A 124 4.80 -1.05 13.61
N SER A 125 3.91 -0.63 14.52
CA SER A 125 2.49 -0.38 14.25
C SER A 125 2.21 0.83 13.35
N SER A 126 3.23 1.59 12.97
CA SER A 126 3.09 2.68 11.99
C SER A 126 3.12 2.18 10.53
N PHE A 127 3.29 0.88 10.29
CA PHE A 127 3.10 0.31 8.97
C PHE A 127 1.61 0.43 8.61
N PRO A 128 1.25 1.26 7.60
CA PRO A 128 -0.14 1.68 7.42
C PRO A 128 -1.12 0.53 7.17
N GLY A 129 -0.65 -0.60 6.63
CA GLY A 129 -1.48 -1.74 6.24
C GLY A 129 -1.95 -2.63 7.39
N GLY A 130 -1.27 -2.61 8.55
CA GLY A 130 -1.62 -3.42 9.71
C GLY A 130 -2.52 -2.72 10.72
N SER A 131 -2.69 -1.40 10.61
CA SER A 131 -3.41 -0.59 11.59
C SER A 131 -4.90 -0.97 11.72
N GLU A 132 -5.48 -0.76 12.92
CA GLU A 132 -6.92 -0.92 13.13
C GLU A 132 -7.74 -0.02 12.20
N LEU A 133 -7.21 1.16 11.86
CA LEU A 133 -7.84 2.08 10.92
C LEU A 133 -7.97 1.47 9.51
N ALA A 134 -6.91 0.81 9.03
CA ALA A 134 -6.92 0.10 7.75
C ALA A 134 -7.91 -1.07 7.77
N THR A 135 -7.92 -1.84 8.86
CA THR A 135 -8.86 -2.94 9.07
C THR A 135 -10.31 -2.43 9.04
N GLY A 136 -10.61 -1.33 9.73
CA GLY A 136 -11.94 -0.72 9.75
C GLY A 136 -12.36 -0.16 8.39
N ALA A 137 -11.45 0.51 7.67
CA ALA A 137 -11.72 1.04 6.35
C ALA A 137 -12.02 -0.07 5.32
N VAL A 138 -11.24 -1.14 5.33
CA VAL A 138 -11.45 -2.30 4.46
C VAL A 138 -12.77 -3.01 4.80
N ALA A 139 -13.10 -3.17 6.08
CA ALA A 139 -14.37 -3.78 6.49
C ALA A 139 -15.59 -2.94 6.06
N ALA A 140 -15.52 -1.61 6.21
CA ALA A 140 -16.57 -0.70 5.76
C ALA A 140 -16.76 -0.76 4.24
N TYR A 141 -15.65 -0.77 3.49
CA TYR A 141 -15.69 -0.87 2.04
C TYR A 141 -16.24 -2.23 1.57
N ALA A 142 -15.85 -3.32 2.23
CA ALA A 142 -16.37 -4.66 1.96
C ALA A 142 -17.88 -4.73 2.16
N ALA A 143 -18.39 -4.13 3.25
CA ALA A 143 -19.83 -4.07 3.54
C ALA A 143 -20.59 -3.27 2.46
N GLN A 144 -20.01 -2.17 1.98
CA GLN A 144 -20.59 -1.33 0.93
C GLN A 144 -20.67 -2.07 -0.41
N MET A 145 -19.64 -2.85 -0.76
CA MET A 145 -19.56 -3.56 -2.04
C MET A 145 -20.42 -4.83 -2.07
N GLY A 146 -20.72 -5.43 -0.93
CA GLY A 146 -21.60 -6.62 -0.84
C GLY A 146 -21.05 -7.86 -1.54
N ASP A 147 -19.73 -7.94 -1.78
CA ASP A 147 -19.05 -9.05 -2.47
C ASP A 147 -18.09 -9.77 -1.50
N PRO A 148 -18.51 -10.89 -0.89
CA PRO A 148 -17.70 -11.60 0.10
C PRO A 148 -16.41 -12.20 -0.47
N GLU A 149 -16.40 -12.60 -1.75
CA GLU A 149 -15.22 -13.20 -2.36
C GLU A 149 -14.11 -12.17 -2.53
N LYS A 150 -14.45 -10.98 -3.00
CA LYS A 150 -13.49 -9.86 -3.10
C LYS A 150 -13.01 -9.39 -1.74
N ALA A 151 -13.93 -9.32 -0.76
CA ALA A 151 -13.61 -8.94 0.62
C ALA A 151 -12.53 -9.85 1.25
N LEU A 152 -12.52 -11.14 0.91
CA LEU A 152 -11.50 -12.08 1.35
C LEU A 152 -10.08 -11.67 0.92
N PHE A 153 -9.90 -11.25 -0.34
CA PHE A 153 -8.59 -10.83 -0.84
C PHE A 153 -8.12 -9.51 -0.20
N TRP A 154 -9.04 -8.58 0.09
CA TRP A 154 -8.69 -7.37 0.84
C TRP A 154 -8.24 -7.70 2.26
N LYS A 155 -8.88 -8.68 2.92
CA LYS A 155 -8.45 -9.20 4.22
C LYS A 155 -7.03 -9.76 4.17
N PHE A 156 -6.63 -10.47 3.10
CA PHE A 156 -5.26 -10.98 2.95
C PHE A 156 -4.22 -9.87 2.92
N THR A 157 -4.52 -8.71 2.32
CA THR A 157 -3.57 -7.56 2.33
C THR A 157 -3.41 -6.97 3.72
N ILE A 158 -4.49 -6.92 4.53
CA ILE A 158 -4.43 -6.49 5.94
C ILE A 158 -3.61 -7.48 6.77
N GLU A 159 -3.83 -8.78 6.58
CA GLU A 159 -3.10 -9.84 7.29
C GLU A 159 -1.60 -9.75 7.03
N TYR A 160 -1.21 -9.55 5.77
CA TYR A 160 0.19 -9.30 5.42
C TYR A 160 0.77 -8.10 6.19
N GLY A 161 0.03 -6.99 6.28
CA GLY A 161 0.45 -5.80 7.03
C GLY A 161 0.68 -6.11 8.51
N LYS A 162 -0.24 -6.84 9.16
CA LYS A 162 -0.10 -7.25 10.57
C LYS A 162 1.12 -8.14 10.79
N MET A 163 1.29 -9.15 9.95
CA MET A 163 2.46 -10.05 10.03
C MET A 163 3.77 -9.28 9.83
N HIS A 164 3.78 -8.27 8.95
CA HIS A 164 4.94 -7.42 8.75
C HIS A 164 5.29 -6.58 10.00
N GLU A 165 4.28 -6.03 10.68
CA GLU A 165 4.47 -5.31 11.96
C GLU A 165 5.02 -6.23 13.05
N GLU A 166 4.44 -7.40 13.20
CA GLU A 166 4.90 -8.43 14.16
C GLU A 166 6.35 -8.82 13.89
N MET A 167 6.69 -9.06 12.62
CA MET A 167 8.05 -9.37 12.19
C MET A 167 9.04 -8.26 12.55
N LEU A 168 8.71 -6.99 12.26
CA LEU A 168 9.59 -5.86 12.57
C LEU A 168 9.79 -5.71 14.07
N ARG A 169 8.75 -5.86 14.88
CA ARG A 169 8.81 -5.81 16.34
C ARG A 169 9.69 -6.93 16.89
N ALA A 170 9.38 -8.17 16.52
CA ALA A 170 10.13 -9.34 16.97
C ALA A 170 11.60 -9.29 16.57
N TRP A 171 11.90 -8.85 15.34
CA TRP A 171 13.25 -8.67 14.86
C TRP A 171 14.01 -7.60 15.66
N SER A 172 13.39 -6.44 15.91
CA SER A 172 14.01 -5.36 16.67
C SER A 172 14.28 -5.75 18.11
N GLU A 173 13.33 -6.42 18.77
CA GLU A 173 13.49 -6.93 20.14
C GLU A 173 14.62 -7.96 20.22
N LYS A 174 14.74 -8.83 19.21
CA LYS A 174 15.85 -9.78 19.12
C LYS A 174 17.19 -9.06 19.00
N CYS A 175 17.28 -8.04 18.12
CA CYS A 175 18.51 -7.25 17.96
C CYS A 175 18.91 -6.55 19.26
N MET A 176 17.94 -5.97 19.99
CA MET A 176 18.21 -5.34 21.31
C MET A 176 18.77 -6.33 22.32
N LYS A 177 18.16 -7.51 22.44
CA LYS A 177 18.65 -8.59 23.35
C LYS A 177 20.07 -9.03 23.00
N GLU A 178 20.40 -9.16 21.72
CA GLU A 178 21.75 -9.53 21.29
C GLU A 178 22.78 -8.43 21.58
N LEU A 179 22.40 -7.15 21.43
CA LEU A 179 23.25 -6.02 21.80
C LEU A 179 23.50 -5.96 23.31
N GLU A 180 22.47 -6.19 24.14
CA GLU A 180 22.56 -6.22 25.59
C GLU A 180 23.52 -7.33 26.05
N ALA A 181 23.32 -8.55 25.55
CA ALA A 181 24.19 -9.69 25.89
C ALA A 181 25.66 -9.46 25.47
N GLN A 182 25.89 -8.81 24.32
CA GLN A 182 27.24 -8.51 23.87
C GLN A 182 27.89 -7.43 24.75
N ASN A 183 27.12 -6.40 25.15
CA ASN A 183 27.65 -5.32 26.01
C ASN A 183 28.01 -5.82 27.40
N GLU A 184 27.23 -6.74 27.98
CA GLU A 184 27.56 -7.39 29.26
C GLU A 184 28.87 -8.19 29.19
N HIS A 185 29.09 -8.90 28.08
CA HIS A 185 30.30 -9.69 27.88
C HIS A 185 31.58 -8.85 27.74
N PHE A 186 31.50 -7.61 27.30
CA PHE A 186 32.65 -6.70 27.20
C PHE A 186 32.85 -5.85 28.45
N ALA A 187 31.90 -5.85 29.41
CA ALA A 187 32.00 -5.13 30.67
C ALA A 187 32.66 -5.96 31.80
N ASP A 188 32.77 -7.29 31.62
CA ASP A 188 33.49 -8.25 32.46
C ASP A 188 34.93 -8.46 31.93
#